data_78ec095984cf4fdc9e26b6e0915ff2a2
#
_entry.id   78ec095984cf4fdc9e26b6e0915ff2a2
#
_cell.length_a   1.000
_cell.length_b   1.000
_cell.length_c   1.000
_cell.angle_alpha   90.00
_cell.angle_beta   90.00
_cell.angle_gamma   90.00
#
_symmetry.space_group_name_H-M   'P 1'
#
loop_
_entity.id
_entity.type
_entity.pdbx_description
1 polymer ?
#
loop_
_entity_poly.entity_id
_entity_poly.type
_entity_poly.pdbx_seq_one_letter_code
_entity_poly.pdbx_strand_id
1 'polypeptide(L)'
;MVIKVLAIGDIGNYLVTLSKYVKKSKIHIINFAKDGAGKFTYDENYELFENYKVIDQVKKINEIKKNYDLALVMGTGERIAYLADLNYISYYVGRDIDAPRFIKNSKEPWYKEPLHKLNFLERRFYKKTFDFAITHIAPTWVFEHLRKYSSKCIKMDRRPIDLTLFEKVSTVSSKKKEKFTFFCPQRMSISKGTDILWKALRYCKTDFKILQVDWRDTGTGEENKTSLRLRENLPPQVELIPMIKRKDMPSYYCRADAVIGNLIIGSFEYVELEAVICKKPVISFTDKSFKIILEGIELQSPFLPESNDPKIIAKIIDKIVLSEDFRETLYQQEYEFVKEITDPIKTAEWWDSLFEESIRKFGSINRKSSTISVKFRMLLFLIANRLYYKKIKKLIIPYKHDK
;
A
#
# COMPACT_ATOMS: atom_id res chain seq x y z
N MET A 1 3.65 -16.96 26.98
CA MET A 1 4.69 -17.18 25.93
C MET A 1 4.51 -16.09 24.88
N VAL A 2 5.59 -15.40 24.47
CA VAL A 2 5.51 -14.35 23.43
C VAL A 2 5.57 -15.03 22.07
N ILE A 3 4.58 -14.77 21.22
CA ILE A 3 4.51 -15.30 19.86
C ILE A 3 5.55 -14.61 18.98
N LYS A 4 6.39 -15.38 18.29
CA LYS A 4 7.40 -14.86 17.37
C LYS A 4 6.90 -14.95 15.94
N VAL A 5 6.64 -13.80 15.33
CA VAL A 5 6.11 -13.69 13.96
C VAL A 5 7.23 -13.26 13.02
N LEU A 6 7.43 -14.04 11.93
CA LEU A 6 8.31 -13.65 10.84
C LEU A 6 7.49 -12.96 9.74
N ALA A 7 7.69 -11.66 9.57
CA ALA A 7 7.07 -10.90 8.50
C ALA A 7 7.97 -10.85 7.27
N ILE A 8 7.43 -11.21 6.09
CA ILE A 8 8.17 -11.20 4.82
C ILE A 8 7.50 -10.22 3.86
N GLY A 9 8.15 -9.08 3.69
CA GLY A 9 7.62 -7.91 3.00
C GLY A 9 6.79 -7.03 3.91
N ASP A 10 6.79 -5.72 3.64
CA ASP A 10 5.93 -4.72 4.25
C ASP A 10 5.57 -3.67 3.19
N ILE A 11 4.30 -3.26 3.17
CA ILE A 11 3.79 -2.26 2.24
C ILE A 11 3.24 -1.09 3.04
N GLY A 12 3.73 0.12 2.75
CA GLY A 12 3.28 1.34 3.42
C GLY A 12 3.68 1.46 4.89
N ASN A 13 4.70 0.72 5.34
CA ASN A 13 5.17 0.67 6.73
C ASN A 13 4.10 0.16 7.73
N TYR A 14 3.15 -0.64 7.27
CA TYR A 14 2.09 -1.20 8.10
C TYR A 14 2.66 -2.06 9.23
N LEU A 15 3.51 -3.04 8.86
CA LEU A 15 4.02 -4.03 9.80
C LEU A 15 5.07 -3.45 10.74
N VAL A 16 5.92 -2.53 10.26
CA VAL A 16 6.88 -1.83 11.13
C VAL A 16 6.18 -0.95 12.15
N THR A 17 5.09 -0.28 11.77
CA THR A 17 4.27 0.47 12.71
C THR A 17 3.57 -0.46 13.69
N LEU A 18 2.93 -1.52 13.20
CA LEU A 18 2.25 -2.52 14.04
C LEU A 18 3.21 -3.13 15.07
N SER A 19 4.45 -3.43 14.68
CA SER A 19 5.45 -4.05 15.56
C SER A 19 5.78 -3.22 16.81
N LYS A 20 5.50 -1.92 16.80
CA LYS A 20 5.70 -1.01 17.94
C LYS A 20 4.61 -1.16 19.02
N TYR A 21 3.45 -1.70 18.66
CA TYR A 21 2.25 -1.71 19.53
C TYR A 21 1.80 -3.10 19.95
N VAL A 22 2.17 -4.18 19.26
CA VAL A 22 1.84 -5.56 19.70
C VAL A 22 2.46 -5.88 21.05
N LYS A 23 1.70 -6.55 21.91
CA LYS A 23 2.11 -6.85 23.29
C LYS A 23 2.34 -8.34 23.53
N LYS A 24 1.58 -9.21 22.87
CA LYS A 24 1.66 -10.66 23.03
C LYS A 24 2.54 -11.32 21.97
N SER A 25 2.87 -10.58 20.92
CA SER A 25 3.74 -11.05 19.84
C SER A 25 4.97 -10.14 19.65
N LYS A 26 5.97 -10.69 18.96
CA LYS A 26 7.15 -9.96 18.49
C LYS A 26 7.29 -10.19 16.99
N ILE A 27 7.20 -9.12 16.21
CA ILE A 27 7.27 -9.18 14.74
C ILE A 27 8.70 -8.84 14.31
N HIS A 28 9.33 -9.77 13.61
CA HIS A 28 10.61 -9.55 12.91
C HIS A 28 10.32 -9.38 11.43
N ILE A 29 10.72 -8.26 10.85
CA ILE A 29 10.36 -7.89 9.48
C ILE A 29 11.60 -7.96 8.58
N ILE A 30 11.52 -8.76 7.52
CA ILE A 30 12.50 -8.77 6.44
C ILE A 30 11.81 -8.26 5.17
N ASN A 31 12.22 -7.10 4.69
CA ASN A 31 11.62 -6.46 3.54
C ASN A 31 12.49 -6.62 2.28
N PHE A 32 11.88 -6.36 1.12
CA PHE A 32 12.57 -6.42 -0.16
C PHE A 32 13.27 -5.09 -0.41
N ALA A 33 14.55 -5.15 -0.81
CA ALA A 33 15.23 -3.96 -1.29
C ALA A 33 14.45 -3.36 -2.47
N LYS A 34 14.32 -2.04 -2.47
CA LYS A 34 13.72 -1.30 -3.58
C LYS A 34 14.71 -0.30 -4.13
N ASP A 35 14.69 -0.14 -5.45
CA ASP A 35 15.45 0.88 -6.15
C ASP A 35 14.63 2.17 -6.33
N GLY A 36 15.31 3.27 -6.64
CA GLY A 36 14.67 4.55 -6.95
C GLY A 36 13.78 5.08 -5.84
N ALA A 37 12.56 5.46 -6.20
CA ALA A 37 11.58 6.07 -5.30
C ALA A 37 11.22 5.19 -4.08
N GLY A 38 11.32 3.88 -4.20
CA GLY A 38 11.03 2.95 -3.11
C GLY A 38 11.90 3.15 -1.87
N LYS A 39 13.12 3.67 -2.03
CA LYS A 39 14.04 3.95 -0.92
C LYS A 39 13.54 5.06 0.01
N PHE A 40 12.71 5.97 -0.50
CA PHE A 40 12.20 7.11 0.27
C PHE A 40 11.00 6.75 1.14
N THR A 41 10.30 5.66 0.81
CA THR A 41 9.05 5.29 1.47
C THR A 41 9.24 4.37 2.68
N TYR A 42 10.44 3.84 2.90
CA TYR A 42 10.72 2.93 4.02
C TYR A 42 11.10 3.66 5.30
N ASP A 43 10.70 3.08 6.42
CA ASP A 43 11.32 3.33 7.72
C ASP A 43 12.78 2.85 7.69
N GLU A 44 13.68 3.54 8.38
CA GLU A 44 15.12 3.23 8.38
C GLU A 44 15.47 1.92 9.13
N ASN A 45 14.51 1.32 9.84
CA ASN A 45 14.71 0.16 10.72
C ASN A 45 14.41 -1.20 10.07
N TYR A 46 14.29 -1.28 8.76
CA TYR A 46 14.06 -2.56 8.09
C TYR A 46 15.31 -3.40 7.94
N GLU A 47 15.21 -4.69 8.29
CA GLU A 47 16.11 -5.68 7.71
C GLU A 47 15.71 -5.91 6.24
N LEU A 48 16.67 -5.87 5.32
CA LEU A 48 16.44 -6.09 3.91
C LEU A 48 17.06 -7.39 3.43
N PHE A 49 16.42 -8.03 2.45
CA PHE A 49 17.10 -9.09 1.71
C PHE A 49 18.30 -8.50 0.96
N GLU A 50 19.46 -9.15 1.06
CA GLU A 50 20.72 -8.70 0.46
C GLU A 50 20.67 -8.65 -1.07
N ASN A 51 19.86 -9.50 -1.68
CA ASN A 51 19.74 -9.56 -3.14
C ASN A 51 18.32 -9.94 -3.59
N TYR A 52 18.09 -9.83 -4.89
CA TYR A 52 16.80 -10.09 -5.54
C TYR A 52 16.56 -11.54 -5.95
N LYS A 53 17.57 -12.44 -5.77
CA LYS A 53 17.44 -13.83 -6.17
C LYS A 53 16.56 -14.59 -5.20
N VAL A 54 15.46 -15.11 -5.68
CA VAL A 54 14.48 -15.84 -4.86
C VAL A 54 15.12 -17.03 -4.12
N ILE A 55 16.08 -17.71 -4.73
CA ILE A 55 16.77 -18.86 -4.10
C ILE A 55 17.51 -18.42 -2.85
N ASP A 56 18.24 -17.31 -2.91
CA ASP A 56 19.02 -16.80 -1.76
C ASP A 56 18.07 -16.27 -0.67
N GLN A 57 16.98 -15.63 -1.06
CA GLN A 57 15.92 -15.20 -0.12
C GLN A 57 15.30 -16.39 0.61
N VAL A 58 14.97 -17.47 -0.11
CA VAL A 58 14.43 -18.71 0.49
C VAL A 58 15.48 -19.40 1.38
N LYS A 59 16.75 -19.39 1.00
CA LYS A 59 17.84 -19.92 1.83
C LYS A 59 17.93 -19.18 3.16
N LYS A 60 17.98 -17.85 3.14
CA LYS A 60 17.97 -17.01 4.35
C LYS A 60 16.77 -17.34 5.25
N ILE A 61 15.57 -17.44 4.70
CA ILE A 61 14.37 -17.78 5.48
C ILE A 61 14.49 -19.19 6.09
N ASN A 62 15.00 -20.17 5.36
CA ASN A 62 15.19 -21.54 5.90
C ASN A 62 16.18 -21.60 7.05
N GLU A 63 17.19 -20.74 7.08
CA GLU A 63 18.17 -20.65 8.17
C GLU A 63 17.54 -20.14 9.48
N ILE A 64 16.61 -19.20 9.40
CA ILE A 64 16.05 -18.51 10.56
C ILE A 64 14.66 -19.01 10.98
N LYS A 65 13.88 -19.64 10.10
CA LYS A 65 12.44 -19.95 10.32
C LYS A 65 12.15 -20.74 11.59
N LYS A 66 13.09 -21.56 12.08
CA LYS A 66 12.94 -22.35 13.32
C LYS A 66 12.79 -21.47 14.58
N ASN A 67 13.15 -20.19 14.49
CA ASN A 67 13.09 -19.24 15.60
C ASN A 67 11.71 -18.55 15.72
N TYR A 68 10.77 -18.87 14.85
CA TYR A 68 9.45 -18.21 14.77
C TYR A 68 8.32 -19.23 14.86
N ASP A 69 7.16 -18.74 15.26
CA ASP A 69 5.94 -19.55 15.45
C ASP A 69 4.99 -19.42 14.26
N LEU A 70 4.99 -18.28 13.56
CA LEU A 70 4.09 -17.97 12.45
C LEU A 70 4.76 -17.04 11.45
N ALA A 71 4.33 -17.09 10.19
CA ALA A 71 4.72 -16.11 9.17
C ALA A 71 3.53 -15.21 8.77
N LEU A 72 3.82 -13.92 8.56
CA LEU A 72 2.92 -12.93 7.97
C LEU A 72 3.55 -12.38 6.69
N VAL A 73 2.82 -12.38 5.59
CA VAL A 73 3.41 -12.03 4.30
C VAL A 73 2.62 -10.94 3.58
N MET A 74 3.33 -10.07 2.89
CA MET A 74 2.77 -9.05 2.00
C MET A 74 3.44 -9.09 0.64
N GLY A 75 2.68 -8.86 -0.42
CA GLY A 75 3.16 -8.77 -1.79
C GLY A 75 3.92 -10.03 -2.24
N THR A 76 5.18 -9.85 -2.64
CA THR A 76 6.01 -10.97 -3.12
C THR A 76 6.49 -11.91 -2.01
N GLY A 77 6.23 -11.61 -0.74
CA GLY A 77 6.55 -12.46 0.42
C GLY A 77 5.89 -13.84 0.35
N GLU A 78 4.68 -13.93 -0.22
CA GLU A 78 3.98 -15.21 -0.38
C GLU A 78 4.81 -16.28 -1.07
N ARG A 79 5.46 -15.95 -2.18
CA ARG A 79 6.27 -16.93 -2.93
C ARG A 79 7.45 -17.44 -2.12
N ILE A 80 8.05 -16.58 -1.29
CA ILE A 80 9.17 -16.97 -0.42
C ILE A 80 8.68 -17.88 0.68
N ALA A 81 7.58 -17.52 1.36
CA ALA A 81 6.99 -18.34 2.40
C ALA A 81 6.54 -19.72 1.89
N TYR A 82 5.91 -19.77 0.70
CA TYR A 82 5.52 -21.02 0.06
C TYR A 82 6.71 -21.92 -0.27
N LEU A 83 7.79 -21.35 -0.84
CA LEU A 83 9.00 -22.09 -1.20
C LEU A 83 9.80 -22.53 0.04
N ALA A 84 9.76 -21.76 1.12
CA ALA A 84 10.34 -22.11 2.40
C ALA A 84 9.46 -23.05 3.24
N ASP A 85 8.28 -23.41 2.75
CA ASP A 85 7.30 -24.29 3.42
C ASP A 85 6.85 -23.80 4.79
N LEU A 86 6.44 -22.55 4.87
CA LEU A 86 5.96 -21.93 6.10
C LEU A 86 4.43 -22.00 6.20
N ASN A 87 3.89 -22.03 7.42
CA ASN A 87 2.53 -21.60 7.68
C ASN A 87 2.50 -20.08 7.65
N TYR A 88 1.67 -19.47 6.80
CA TYR A 88 1.62 -18.01 6.69
C TYR A 88 0.22 -17.46 6.51
N ILE A 89 0.05 -16.25 7.03
CA ILE A 89 -1.07 -15.37 6.79
C ILE A 89 -0.68 -14.43 5.66
N SER A 90 -1.55 -14.25 4.65
CA SER A 90 -1.34 -13.26 3.59
C SER A 90 -2.16 -12.01 3.84
N TYR A 91 -1.51 -10.84 3.80
CA TYR A 91 -2.19 -9.55 3.89
C TYR A 91 -2.07 -8.76 2.59
N TYR A 92 -3.21 -8.45 1.99
CA TYR A 92 -3.34 -7.74 0.72
C TYR A 92 -3.76 -6.30 0.96
N VAL A 93 -3.19 -5.38 0.18
CA VAL A 93 -3.46 -3.95 0.31
C VAL A 93 -3.87 -3.28 -1.00
N GLY A 94 -4.14 -4.07 -2.04
CA GLY A 94 -4.62 -3.54 -3.33
C GLY A 94 -4.23 -4.37 -4.54
N ARG A 95 -3.32 -3.89 -5.36
CA ARG A 95 -2.87 -4.44 -6.65
C ARG A 95 -2.64 -5.95 -6.65
N ASP A 96 -2.19 -6.51 -5.55
CA ASP A 96 -1.89 -7.94 -5.39
C ASP A 96 -3.12 -8.82 -5.64
N ILE A 97 -4.32 -8.29 -5.32
CA ILE A 97 -5.58 -9.02 -5.43
C ILE A 97 -6.53 -8.39 -6.44
N ASP A 98 -6.38 -7.11 -6.80
CA ASP A 98 -7.11 -6.50 -7.91
C ASP A 98 -6.68 -7.08 -9.25
N ALA A 99 -5.38 -7.33 -9.41
CA ALA A 99 -4.81 -7.95 -10.58
C ALA A 99 -3.98 -9.20 -10.22
N PRO A 100 -4.62 -10.30 -9.74
CA PRO A 100 -3.89 -11.43 -9.20
C PRO A 100 -3.09 -12.16 -10.28
N ARG A 101 -1.87 -12.54 -9.92
CA ARG A 101 -0.90 -13.18 -10.82
C ARG A 101 -1.34 -14.54 -11.36
N PHE A 102 -2.26 -15.20 -10.69
CA PHE A 102 -2.78 -16.50 -11.13
C PHE A 102 -3.93 -16.40 -12.15
N ILE A 103 -4.46 -15.20 -12.39
CA ILE A 103 -5.47 -14.95 -13.41
C ILE A 103 -4.81 -14.54 -14.72
N LYS A 104 -5.24 -15.17 -15.82
CA LYS A 104 -4.73 -14.82 -17.16
C LYS A 104 -5.18 -13.41 -17.55
N ASN A 105 -4.22 -12.59 -18.00
CA ASN A 105 -4.47 -11.23 -18.46
C ASN A 105 -5.15 -10.35 -17.40
N SER A 106 -4.90 -10.61 -16.12
CA SER A 106 -5.44 -9.79 -15.06
C SER A 106 -4.88 -8.37 -15.13
N LYS A 107 -5.75 -7.38 -14.91
CA LYS A 107 -5.41 -5.95 -14.99
C LYS A 107 -6.13 -5.19 -13.88
N GLU A 108 -5.57 -4.07 -13.50
CA GLU A 108 -6.27 -3.13 -12.64
C GLU A 108 -7.42 -2.45 -13.41
N PRO A 109 -8.51 -2.03 -12.75
CA PRO A 109 -9.70 -1.50 -13.42
C PRO A 109 -9.43 -0.29 -14.32
N TRP A 110 -8.44 0.52 -13.98
CA TRP A 110 -8.10 1.78 -14.68
C TRP A 110 -7.06 1.63 -15.79
N TYR A 111 -6.42 0.45 -15.95
CA TYR A 111 -5.47 0.19 -17.03
C TYR A 111 -6.06 -0.75 -18.09
N LYS A 112 -5.69 -0.50 -19.35
CA LYS A 112 -6.12 -1.33 -20.49
C LYS A 112 -5.27 -2.59 -20.63
N GLU A 113 -3.96 -2.48 -20.35
CA GLU A 113 -3.02 -3.59 -20.50
C GLU A 113 -2.99 -4.48 -19.25
N PRO A 114 -2.78 -5.79 -19.42
CA PRO A 114 -2.55 -6.68 -18.29
C PRO A 114 -1.32 -6.29 -17.50
N LEU A 115 -1.42 -6.30 -16.17
CA LEU A 115 -0.29 -6.01 -15.27
C LEU A 115 0.81 -7.08 -15.38
N HIS A 116 0.42 -8.34 -15.60
CA HIS A 116 1.34 -9.47 -15.64
C HIS A 116 1.15 -10.31 -16.92
N LYS A 117 2.24 -10.53 -17.66
CA LYS A 117 2.29 -11.41 -18.84
C LYS A 117 2.91 -12.77 -18.44
N LEU A 118 2.20 -13.54 -17.60
CA LEU A 118 2.67 -14.80 -17.06
C LEU A 118 2.22 -15.99 -17.92
N ASN A 119 3.09 -17.01 -18.03
CA ASN A 119 2.75 -18.27 -18.67
C ASN A 119 1.86 -19.16 -17.77
N PHE A 120 1.39 -20.29 -18.29
CA PHE A 120 0.49 -21.19 -17.55
C PHE A 120 1.14 -21.77 -16.28
N LEU A 121 2.42 -22.16 -16.34
CA LEU A 121 3.12 -22.74 -15.20
C LEU A 121 3.34 -21.71 -14.08
N GLU A 122 3.67 -20.48 -14.46
CA GLU A 122 3.79 -19.38 -13.51
C GLU A 122 2.45 -19.09 -12.82
N ARG A 123 1.36 -18.99 -13.59
CA ARG A 123 0.03 -18.76 -13.00
C ARG A 123 -0.36 -19.91 -12.06
N ARG A 124 -0.10 -21.16 -12.43
CA ARG A 124 -0.34 -22.34 -11.58
C ARG A 124 0.51 -22.29 -10.30
N PHE A 125 1.76 -21.85 -10.40
CA PHE A 125 2.62 -21.65 -9.26
C PHE A 125 2.03 -20.60 -8.31
N TYR A 126 1.66 -19.40 -8.80
CA TYR A 126 1.06 -18.36 -7.98
C TYR A 126 -0.30 -18.76 -7.40
N LYS A 127 -1.11 -19.55 -8.11
CA LYS A 127 -2.36 -20.08 -7.55
C LYS A 127 -2.09 -21.01 -6.37
N LYS A 128 -1.12 -21.91 -6.49
CA LYS A 128 -0.71 -22.78 -5.38
C LYS A 128 -0.14 -21.98 -4.20
N THR A 129 0.63 -20.93 -4.48
CA THR A 129 1.14 -20.02 -3.45
C THR A 129 -0.02 -19.39 -2.69
N PHE A 130 -1.00 -18.84 -3.42
CA PHE A 130 -2.20 -18.26 -2.84
C PHE A 130 -2.99 -19.28 -2.00
N ASP A 131 -3.32 -20.45 -2.55
CA ASP A 131 -4.12 -21.49 -1.87
C ASP A 131 -3.44 -22.07 -0.61
N PHE A 132 -2.12 -21.93 -0.52
CA PHE A 132 -1.33 -22.47 0.57
C PHE A 132 -1.39 -21.62 1.86
N ALA A 133 -1.76 -20.36 1.76
CA ALA A 133 -1.97 -19.50 2.92
C ALA A 133 -3.00 -20.11 3.88
N ILE A 134 -2.78 -19.97 5.18
CA ILE A 134 -3.73 -20.45 6.19
C ILE A 134 -4.94 -19.53 6.29
N THR A 135 -4.74 -18.24 6.06
CA THR A 135 -5.80 -17.23 5.93
C THR A 135 -5.32 -16.06 5.09
N HIS A 136 -6.28 -15.32 4.55
CA HIS A 136 -6.07 -14.12 3.74
C HIS A 136 -6.74 -12.93 4.40
N ILE A 137 -6.07 -11.80 4.44
CA ILE A 137 -6.58 -10.57 5.04
C ILE A 137 -6.59 -9.47 3.99
N ALA A 138 -7.64 -8.69 3.96
CA ALA A 138 -7.74 -7.52 3.08
C ALA A 138 -8.66 -6.44 3.67
N PRO A 139 -8.43 -5.15 3.34
CA PRO A 139 -9.36 -4.08 3.66
C PRO A 139 -10.62 -4.13 2.79
N THR A 140 -11.68 -3.46 3.23
CA THR A 140 -13.01 -3.47 2.59
C THR A 140 -12.95 -3.29 1.08
N TRP A 141 -12.19 -2.34 0.57
CA TRP A 141 -12.19 -1.96 -0.85
C TRP A 141 -11.65 -3.03 -1.81
N VAL A 142 -10.87 -4.01 -1.32
CA VAL A 142 -10.43 -5.18 -2.12
C VAL A 142 -10.96 -6.51 -1.58
N PHE A 143 -11.70 -6.49 -0.48
CA PHE A 143 -12.17 -7.69 0.19
C PHE A 143 -13.11 -8.53 -0.68
N GLU A 144 -14.01 -7.89 -1.41
CA GLU A 144 -14.93 -8.59 -2.32
C GLU A 144 -14.18 -9.24 -3.51
N HIS A 145 -13.07 -8.65 -3.96
CA HIS A 145 -12.18 -9.28 -4.94
C HIS A 145 -11.50 -10.51 -4.34
N LEU A 146 -11.03 -10.43 -3.11
CA LEU A 146 -10.41 -11.56 -2.42
C LEU A 146 -11.39 -12.72 -2.23
N ARG A 147 -12.63 -12.45 -1.84
CA ARG A 147 -13.69 -13.46 -1.65
C ARG A 147 -14.00 -14.28 -2.90
N LYS A 148 -13.80 -13.72 -4.08
CA LYS A 148 -13.97 -14.47 -5.36
C LYS A 148 -12.98 -15.62 -5.49
N TYR A 149 -11.85 -15.59 -4.79
CA TYR A 149 -10.76 -16.54 -4.95
C TYR A 149 -10.55 -17.43 -3.72
N SER A 150 -11.00 -17.01 -2.54
CA SER A 150 -10.83 -17.75 -1.29
C SER A 150 -12.02 -17.55 -0.34
N SER A 151 -12.42 -18.64 0.34
CA SER A 151 -13.33 -18.57 1.49
C SER A 151 -12.61 -18.35 2.83
N LYS A 152 -11.27 -18.48 2.86
CA LYS A 152 -10.44 -18.30 4.05
C LYS A 152 -10.01 -16.83 4.19
N CYS A 153 -10.95 -15.90 4.15
CA CYS A 153 -10.61 -14.47 4.16
C CYS A 153 -11.26 -13.75 5.34
N ILE A 154 -10.51 -12.77 5.86
CA ILE A 154 -10.90 -11.90 6.97
C ILE A 154 -10.76 -10.46 6.53
N LYS A 155 -11.77 -9.63 6.85
CA LYS A 155 -11.72 -8.21 6.57
C LYS A 155 -11.01 -7.47 7.69
N MET A 156 -10.13 -6.53 7.33
CA MET A 156 -9.38 -5.70 8.27
C MET A 156 -9.20 -4.29 7.72
N ASP A 157 -9.90 -3.33 8.33
CA ASP A 157 -9.88 -1.93 7.88
C ASP A 157 -9.01 -1.02 8.77
N ARG A 158 -8.60 -1.47 9.96
CA ARG A 158 -7.72 -0.69 10.83
C ARG A 158 -6.32 -0.56 10.23
N ARG A 159 -5.74 0.64 10.32
CA ARG A 159 -4.41 0.96 9.80
C ARG A 159 -3.60 1.72 10.83
N PRO A 160 -2.65 1.08 11.50
CA PRO A 160 -1.86 1.75 12.51
C PRO A 160 -1.02 2.86 11.86
N ILE A 161 -1.03 4.02 12.47
CA ILE A 161 -0.14 5.14 12.12
C ILE A 161 0.89 5.33 13.22
N ASP A 162 2.10 5.68 12.83
CA ASP A 162 3.15 6.05 13.77
C ASP A 162 2.86 7.45 14.34
N LEU A 163 2.06 7.50 15.39
CA LEU A 163 1.69 8.75 16.04
C LEU A 163 2.92 9.52 16.54
N THR A 164 3.98 8.81 16.95
CA THR A 164 5.21 9.46 17.44
C THR A 164 5.94 10.22 16.32
N LEU A 165 5.74 9.83 15.07
CA LEU A 165 6.30 10.51 13.90
C LEU A 165 5.43 11.71 13.48
N PHE A 166 4.09 11.55 13.50
CA PHE A 166 3.17 12.53 12.89
C PHE A 166 2.64 13.58 13.86
N GLU A 167 2.46 13.28 15.14
CA GLU A 167 1.96 14.24 16.13
C GLU A 167 3.01 15.28 16.58
N LYS A 168 4.28 14.89 16.63
CA LYS A 168 5.36 15.78 17.14
C LYS A 168 5.58 17.05 16.32
N VAL A 169 5.15 17.09 15.07
CA VAL A 169 5.44 18.19 14.14
C VAL A 169 4.34 19.27 14.12
N SER A 170 3.22 19.06 14.81
CA SER A 170 2.11 20.02 14.87
C SER A 170 2.45 21.40 15.49
N THR A 171 3.65 21.56 16.05
CA THR A 171 4.13 22.80 16.71
C THR A 171 4.95 23.73 15.81
N VAL A 172 5.21 23.38 14.56
CA VAL A 172 5.95 24.26 13.66
C VAL A 172 5.03 25.39 13.21
N SER A 173 5.24 26.57 13.77
CA SER A 173 4.59 27.84 13.39
C SER A 173 4.68 28.05 11.88
N SER A 174 3.53 28.05 11.21
CA SER A 174 3.45 28.37 9.79
C SER A 174 3.76 29.84 9.60
N LYS A 175 4.88 30.17 8.94
CA LYS A 175 5.08 31.53 8.40
C LYS A 175 3.85 31.87 7.54
N LYS A 176 3.38 33.12 7.62
CA LYS A 176 2.25 33.60 6.81
C LYS A 176 2.54 33.29 5.33
N LYS A 177 1.72 32.45 4.72
CA LYS A 177 1.89 32.00 3.33
C LYS A 177 1.31 33.03 2.39
N GLU A 178 1.96 33.26 1.28
CA GLU A 178 1.48 34.16 0.23
C GLU A 178 0.25 33.58 -0.50
N LYS A 179 0.19 32.26 -0.64
CA LYS A 179 -0.89 31.54 -1.34
C LYS A 179 -1.34 30.33 -0.57
N PHE A 180 -2.64 30.00 -0.68
CA PHE A 180 -3.18 28.72 -0.20
C PHE A 180 -2.45 27.56 -0.87
N THR A 181 -1.99 26.59 -0.09
CA THR A 181 -1.10 25.55 -0.55
C THR A 181 -1.70 24.17 -0.28
N PHE A 182 -1.96 23.42 -1.33
CA PHE A 182 -2.23 21.98 -1.23
C PHE A 182 -0.94 21.18 -1.28
N PHE A 183 -0.90 20.06 -0.57
CA PHE A 183 0.14 19.06 -0.69
C PHE A 183 -0.42 17.78 -1.31
N CYS A 184 0.22 17.27 -2.35
CA CYS A 184 -0.13 16.02 -3.01
C CYS A 184 1.07 15.06 -2.97
N PRO A 185 1.21 14.23 -1.92
CA PRO A 185 2.35 13.33 -1.75
C PRO A 185 2.26 12.08 -2.59
N GLN A 186 1.15 11.85 -3.26
CA GLN A 186 0.90 10.64 -4.00
C GLN A 186 1.72 10.56 -5.28
N ARG A 187 1.95 9.32 -5.71
CA ARG A 187 2.52 9.03 -7.04
C ARG A 187 1.65 9.60 -8.15
N MET A 188 2.28 10.27 -9.11
CA MET A 188 1.58 10.71 -10.33
C MET A 188 1.20 9.50 -11.19
N SER A 189 -0.05 9.08 -11.12
CA SER A 189 -0.56 7.94 -11.86
C SER A 189 -2.08 8.01 -12.04
N ILE A 190 -2.59 7.28 -13.04
CA ILE A 190 -4.03 7.11 -13.24
C ILE A 190 -4.65 6.41 -12.03
N SER A 191 -3.97 5.42 -11.44
CA SER A 191 -4.46 4.70 -10.26
C SER A 191 -4.56 5.57 -8.99
N LYS A 192 -4.08 6.81 -9.04
CA LYS A 192 -4.26 7.82 -7.99
C LYS A 192 -5.21 8.94 -8.39
N GLY A 193 -5.74 8.92 -9.63
CA GLY A 193 -6.63 9.94 -10.16
C GLY A 193 -5.92 11.25 -10.51
N THR A 194 -4.60 11.23 -10.78
CA THR A 194 -3.86 12.44 -11.15
C THR A 194 -4.39 13.07 -12.44
N ASP A 195 -4.82 12.27 -13.40
CA ASP A 195 -5.45 12.75 -14.64
C ASP A 195 -6.82 13.41 -14.38
N ILE A 196 -7.55 12.94 -13.37
CA ILE A 196 -8.80 13.53 -12.92
C ILE A 196 -8.53 14.88 -12.25
N LEU A 197 -7.52 14.93 -11.38
CA LEU A 197 -7.08 16.17 -10.74
C LEU A 197 -6.69 17.23 -11.79
N TRP A 198 -5.82 16.87 -12.77
CA TRP A 198 -5.40 17.81 -13.83
C TRP A 198 -6.59 18.36 -14.64
N LYS A 199 -7.62 17.54 -14.85
CA LYS A 199 -8.89 18.01 -15.46
C LYS A 199 -9.66 18.94 -14.53
N ALA A 200 -9.73 18.63 -13.23
CA ALA A 200 -10.45 19.44 -12.25
C ALA A 200 -9.85 20.84 -12.11
N LEU A 201 -8.52 20.97 -12.12
CA LEU A 201 -7.82 22.24 -12.00
C LEU A 201 -8.21 23.27 -13.08
N ARG A 202 -8.68 22.80 -14.25
CA ARG A 202 -9.19 23.69 -15.33
C ARG A 202 -10.50 24.36 -14.99
N TYR A 203 -11.24 23.84 -14.01
CA TYR A 203 -12.55 24.38 -13.59
C TYR A 203 -12.47 25.17 -12.28
N CYS A 204 -11.32 25.15 -11.58
CA CYS A 204 -11.10 25.93 -10.38
C CYS A 204 -11.12 27.44 -10.69
N LYS A 205 -11.70 28.22 -9.77
CA LYS A 205 -11.85 29.68 -9.89
C LYS A 205 -10.97 30.45 -8.89
N THR A 206 -10.42 29.74 -7.90
CA THR A 206 -9.58 30.32 -6.84
C THR A 206 -8.12 30.25 -7.19
N ASP A 207 -7.30 31.11 -6.55
CA ASP A 207 -5.85 31.10 -6.69
C ASP A 207 -5.21 30.29 -5.56
N PHE A 208 -4.42 29.29 -5.91
CA PHE A 208 -3.72 28.41 -5.00
C PHE A 208 -2.54 27.73 -5.72
N LYS A 209 -1.72 27.02 -4.95
CA LYS A 209 -0.68 26.14 -5.50
C LYS A 209 -0.80 24.72 -4.95
N ILE A 210 -0.28 23.76 -5.72
CA ILE A 210 -0.18 22.35 -5.33
C ILE A 210 1.30 21.97 -5.32
N LEU A 211 1.80 21.51 -4.18
CA LEU A 211 3.10 20.87 -4.07
C LEU A 211 2.93 19.37 -4.37
N GLN A 212 3.29 18.96 -5.58
CA GLN A 212 3.22 17.57 -6.03
C GLN A 212 4.58 16.91 -5.89
N VAL A 213 4.66 15.80 -5.17
CA VAL A 213 5.90 15.01 -5.12
C VAL A 213 6.19 14.41 -6.51
N ASP A 214 7.40 14.62 -7.04
CA ASP A 214 7.86 14.03 -8.32
C ASP A 214 8.10 12.52 -8.18
N TRP A 215 7.07 11.84 -7.76
CA TRP A 215 7.04 10.40 -7.65
C TRP A 215 6.33 9.80 -8.85
N ARG A 216 7.11 9.21 -9.74
CA ARG A 216 6.61 8.58 -10.96
C ARG A 216 6.39 7.08 -10.75
N ASP A 217 5.45 6.54 -11.50
CA ASP A 217 5.34 5.09 -11.62
C ASP A 217 6.54 4.57 -12.42
N THR A 218 7.34 3.72 -11.79
CA THR A 218 8.50 3.07 -12.43
C THR A 218 8.13 1.72 -13.04
N GLY A 219 6.84 1.38 -13.07
CA GLY A 219 6.32 0.20 -13.75
C GLY A 219 6.65 0.20 -15.25
N THR A 220 6.53 -0.94 -15.88
CA THR A 220 6.69 -1.09 -17.33
C THR A 220 5.36 -0.90 -18.05
N GLY A 221 5.40 -0.49 -19.31
CA GLY A 221 4.22 -0.46 -20.17
C GLY A 221 3.36 0.80 -19.99
N GLU A 222 2.04 0.62 -19.91
CA GLU A 222 1.05 1.69 -19.89
C GLU A 222 1.20 2.62 -18.67
N GLU A 223 1.52 2.05 -17.50
CA GLU A 223 1.71 2.82 -16.26
C GLU A 223 2.78 3.91 -16.40
N ASN A 224 3.96 3.53 -16.89
CA ASN A 224 5.06 4.47 -17.05
C ASN A 224 4.73 5.53 -18.11
N LYS A 225 4.15 5.14 -19.24
CA LYS A 225 3.74 6.08 -20.30
C LYS A 225 2.76 7.12 -19.82
N THR A 226 1.75 6.70 -19.02
CA THR A 226 0.75 7.62 -18.48
C THR A 226 1.34 8.56 -17.44
N SER A 227 2.21 8.06 -16.56
CA SER A 227 2.92 8.87 -15.56
C SER A 227 3.82 9.93 -16.20
N LEU A 228 4.53 9.58 -17.28
CA LEU A 228 5.33 10.53 -18.05
C LEU A 228 4.46 11.63 -18.69
N ARG A 229 3.35 11.26 -19.34
CA ARG A 229 2.41 12.23 -19.93
C ARG A 229 1.84 13.21 -18.90
N LEU A 230 1.49 12.71 -17.69
CA LEU A 230 1.00 13.56 -16.61
C LEU A 230 2.06 14.57 -16.17
N ARG A 231 3.32 14.16 -16.12
CA ARG A 231 4.44 15.04 -15.78
C ARG A 231 4.76 16.07 -16.87
N GLU A 232 4.64 15.70 -18.14
CA GLU A 232 4.86 16.60 -19.28
C GLU A 232 3.75 17.65 -19.44
N ASN A 233 2.57 17.41 -18.89
CA ASN A 233 1.37 18.25 -19.01
C ASN A 233 0.93 18.80 -17.65
N LEU A 234 1.85 19.38 -16.88
CA LEU A 234 1.56 19.97 -15.58
C LEU A 234 0.65 21.20 -15.71
N PRO A 235 -0.43 21.28 -14.92
CA PRO A 235 -1.20 22.50 -14.78
C PRO A 235 -0.37 23.63 -14.12
N PRO A 236 -0.66 24.92 -14.42
CA PRO A 236 0.12 26.04 -13.89
C PRO A 236 0.09 26.16 -12.37
N GLN A 237 -0.91 25.59 -11.69
CA GLN A 237 -1.00 25.56 -10.22
C GLN A 237 -0.04 24.55 -9.58
N VAL A 238 0.55 23.64 -10.35
CA VAL A 238 1.33 22.49 -9.84
C VAL A 238 2.82 22.80 -9.86
N GLU A 239 3.44 22.72 -8.69
CA GLU A 239 4.87 22.79 -8.48
C GLU A 239 5.39 21.39 -8.11
N LEU A 240 6.35 20.87 -8.88
CA LEU A 240 7.00 19.59 -8.55
C LEU A 240 8.05 19.78 -7.46
N ILE A 241 7.98 18.93 -6.45
CA ILE A 241 8.99 18.87 -5.40
C ILE A 241 9.68 17.49 -5.40
N PRO A 242 10.94 17.42 -4.96
CA PRO A 242 11.68 16.16 -4.90
C PRO A 242 10.99 15.10 -4.04
N MET A 243 11.37 13.85 -4.25
CA MET A 243 10.97 12.75 -3.37
C MET A 243 11.35 13.04 -1.92
N ILE A 244 10.42 12.79 -1.02
CA ILE A 244 10.53 13.09 0.41
C ILE A 244 10.80 11.79 1.18
N LYS A 245 11.75 11.82 2.10
CA LYS A 245 11.99 10.69 3.02
C LYS A 245 10.83 10.56 3.99
N ARG A 246 10.52 9.34 4.40
CA ARG A 246 9.42 9.05 5.34
C ARG A 246 9.45 9.93 6.59
N LYS A 247 10.62 10.10 7.20
CA LYS A 247 10.80 10.91 8.41
C LYS A 247 10.53 12.41 8.23
N ASP A 248 10.63 12.91 7.00
CA ASP A 248 10.45 14.33 6.69
C ASP A 248 9.00 14.65 6.26
N MET A 249 8.18 13.63 5.95
CA MET A 249 6.80 13.77 5.51
C MET A 249 5.94 14.65 6.42
N PRO A 250 5.99 14.52 7.78
CA PRO A 250 5.18 15.35 8.66
C PRO A 250 5.43 16.84 8.48
N SER A 251 6.66 17.26 8.19
CA SER A 251 6.98 18.68 7.98
C SER A 251 6.33 19.25 6.72
N TYR A 252 6.14 18.43 5.69
CA TYR A 252 5.45 18.83 4.46
C TYR A 252 3.93 18.91 4.67
N TYR A 253 3.33 17.95 5.39
CA TYR A 253 1.94 18.05 5.80
C TYR A 253 1.69 19.35 6.58
N CYS A 254 2.51 19.68 7.57
CA CYS A 254 2.37 20.90 8.36
C CYS A 254 2.50 22.19 7.55
N ARG A 255 3.29 22.16 6.49
CA ARG A 255 3.45 23.32 5.58
C ARG A 255 2.26 23.52 4.63
N ALA A 256 1.43 22.53 4.40
CA ALA A 256 0.24 22.64 3.59
C ALA A 256 -0.93 23.26 4.38
N ASP A 257 -1.94 23.76 3.68
CA ASP A 257 -3.21 24.19 4.25
C ASP A 257 -4.24 23.07 4.17
N ALA A 258 -4.14 22.25 3.12
CA ALA A 258 -4.93 21.04 2.90
C ALA A 258 -4.12 20.00 2.09
N VAL A 259 -4.61 18.76 2.02
CA VAL A 259 -3.96 17.67 1.31
C VAL A 259 -4.88 17.10 0.25
N ILE A 260 -4.32 16.69 -0.88
CA ILE A 260 -5.04 15.98 -1.92
C ILE A 260 -4.62 14.51 -1.88
N GLY A 261 -5.59 13.66 -1.57
CA GLY A 261 -5.48 12.21 -1.51
C GLY A 261 -5.90 11.52 -2.81
N ASN A 262 -6.34 10.26 -2.72
CA ASN A 262 -6.72 9.45 -3.88
C ASN A 262 -8.07 9.87 -4.45
N LEU A 263 -8.14 10.12 -5.76
CA LEU A 263 -9.35 10.59 -6.43
C LEU A 263 -10.06 9.51 -7.29
N ILE A 264 -9.68 8.23 -7.14
CA ILE A 264 -10.25 7.18 -8.00
C ILE A 264 -10.65 5.89 -7.26
N ILE A 265 -9.98 5.53 -6.16
CA ILE A 265 -10.24 4.26 -5.47
C ILE A 265 -11.56 4.28 -4.70
N GLY A 266 -11.96 5.43 -4.18
CA GLY A 266 -13.18 5.57 -3.38
C GLY A 266 -13.02 5.11 -1.93
N SER A 267 -11.80 4.84 -1.49
CA SER A 267 -11.43 4.49 -0.13
C SER A 267 -10.22 5.29 0.30
N PHE A 268 -9.88 5.23 1.58
CA PHE A 268 -8.73 5.95 2.14
C PHE A 268 -7.44 5.12 2.06
N GLU A 269 -6.34 5.83 1.96
CA GLU A 269 -4.97 5.29 2.01
C GLU A 269 -4.21 5.94 3.19
N TYR A 270 -2.90 5.68 3.31
CA TYR A 270 -2.10 6.28 4.38
C TYR A 270 -1.97 7.80 4.28
N VAL A 271 -1.97 8.34 3.06
CA VAL A 271 -1.87 9.79 2.83
C VAL A 271 -2.98 10.56 3.52
N GLU A 272 -4.21 10.10 3.40
CA GLU A 272 -5.38 10.72 4.01
C GLU A 272 -5.29 10.66 5.54
N LEU A 273 -4.95 9.49 6.07
CA LEU A 273 -4.86 9.27 7.51
C LEU A 273 -3.73 10.12 8.14
N GLU A 274 -2.56 10.14 7.52
CA GLU A 274 -1.41 10.92 7.96
C GLU A 274 -1.68 12.43 7.93
N ALA A 275 -2.35 12.90 6.87
CA ALA A 275 -2.71 14.31 6.73
C ALA A 275 -3.63 14.77 7.86
N VAL A 276 -4.66 13.98 8.18
CA VAL A 276 -5.60 14.28 9.26
C VAL A 276 -4.91 14.27 10.62
N ILE A 277 -4.01 13.32 10.90
CA ILE A 277 -3.20 13.31 12.13
C ILE A 277 -2.31 14.57 12.20
N CYS A 278 -1.82 15.07 11.06
CA CYS A 278 -1.10 16.36 10.96
C CYS A 278 -2.03 17.59 10.97
N LYS A 279 -3.29 17.43 11.32
CA LYS A 279 -4.33 18.50 11.41
C LYS A 279 -4.59 19.20 10.06
N LYS A 280 -4.64 18.43 8.97
CA LYS A 280 -4.92 18.95 7.63
C LYS A 280 -6.19 18.32 7.07
N PRO A 281 -7.16 19.14 6.60
CA PRO A 281 -8.32 18.62 5.87
C PRO A 281 -7.86 18.01 4.55
N VAL A 282 -8.61 17.01 4.09
CA VAL A 282 -8.23 16.19 2.94
C VAL A 282 -9.30 16.21 1.86
N ILE A 283 -8.87 16.33 0.61
CA ILE A 283 -9.69 16.04 -0.56
C ILE A 283 -9.36 14.63 -1.04
N SER A 284 -10.27 13.69 -0.89
CA SER A 284 -10.14 12.33 -1.38
C SER A 284 -11.49 11.77 -1.81
N PHE A 285 -11.55 11.11 -2.95
CA PHE A 285 -12.80 10.52 -3.43
C PHE A 285 -13.29 9.42 -2.48
N THR A 286 -14.56 9.46 -2.10
CA THR A 286 -15.20 8.44 -1.28
C THR A 286 -16.34 7.78 -2.03
N ASP A 287 -16.28 6.45 -2.18
CA ASP A 287 -17.40 5.64 -2.63
C ASP A 287 -18.22 5.18 -1.42
N LYS A 288 -19.42 5.73 -1.28
CA LYS A 288 -20.34 5.40 -0.15
C LYS A 288 -20.82 3.95 -0.14
N SER A 289 -20.59 3.19 -1.19
CA SER A 289 -20.88 1.75 -1.21
C SER A 289 -19.90 0.93 -0.37
N PHE A 290 -18.73 1.49 -0.06
CA PHE A 290 -17.74 0.82 0.80
C PHE A 290 -18.10 0.97 2.27
N LYS A 291 -18.67 -0.09 2.83
CA LYS A 291 -19.05 -0.16 4.24
C LYS A 291 -17.89 -0.66 5.09
N ILE A 292 -17.37 0.22 5.92
CA ILE A 292 -16.32 -0.11 6.89
C ILE A 292 -17.03 -0.55 8.18
N ILE A 293 -16.72 -1.74 8.65
CA ILE A 293 -17.31 -2.26 9.88
C ILE A 293 -16.18 -2.55 10.86
N LEU A 294 -16.17 -1.82 11.97
CA LEU A 294 -15.24 -2.03 13.08
C LEU A 294 -16.03 -2.43 14.32
N GLU A 295 -15.71 -3.60 14.88
CA GLU A 295 -16.35 -4.11 16.11
C GLU A 295 -17.90 -4.11 16.05
N GLY A 296 -18.44 -4.38 14.85
CA GLY A 296 -19.89 -4.40 14.62
C GLY A 296 -20.52 -3.03 14.32
N ILE A 297 -19.76 -1.93 14.39
CA ILE A 297 -20.23 -0.58 14.11
C ILE A 297 -19.88 -0.23 12.65
N GLU A 298 -20.89 0.16 11.87
CA GLU A 298 -20.69 0.68 10.50
C GLU A 298 -20.21 2.13 10.58
N LEU A 299 -19.02 2.37 10.02
CA LEU A 299 -18.42 3.69 9.87
C LEU A 299 -18.51 4.13 8.42
N GLN A 300 -18.88 5.38 8.20
CA GLN A 300 -18.90 5.99 6.89
C GLN A 300 -17.73 6.95 6.74
N SER A 301 -16.98 6.79 5.64
CA SER A 301 -15.88 7.71 5.33
C SER A 301 -16.40 9.13 5.11
N PRO A 302 -15.85 10.15 5.78
CA PRO A 302 -16.25 11.55 5.65
C PRO A 302 -15.55 12.29 4.53
N PHE A 303 -14.52 11.68 3.90
CA PHE A 303 -13.74 12.34 2.86
C PHE A 303 -14.61 12.77 1.66
N LEU A 304 -14.26 13.91 1.09
CA LEU A 304 -14.96 14.50 -0.04
C LEU A 304 -14.02 14.63 -1.26
N PRO A 305 -14.59 14.59 -2.48
CA PRO A 305 -16.01 14.44 -2.83
C PRO A 305 -16.50 12.99 -2.88
N GLU A 306 -17.81 12.81 -2.94
CA GLU A 306 -18.48 11.51 -3.19
C GLU A 306 -18.59 11.18 -4.70
N SER A 307 -17.90 11.93 -5.53
CA SER A 307 -17.86 11.75 -6.98
C SER A 307 -16.48 12.12 -7.50
N ASN A 308 -15.97 11.34 -8.42
CA ASN A 308 -14.71 11.64 -9.12
C ASN A 308 -14.92 12.51 -10.39
N ASP A 309 -16.08 13.18 -10.53
CA ASP A 309 -16.30 14.19 -11.58
C ASP A 309 -15.35 15.38 -11.36
N PRO A 310 -14.53 15.75 -12.36
CA PRO A 310 -13.60 16.87 -12.25
C PRO A 310 -14.24 18.21 -11.85
N LYS A 311 -15.50 18.46 -12.26
CA LYS A 311 -16.21 19.70 -11.91
C LYS A 311 -16.63 19.72 -10.44
N ILE A 312 -16.99 18.56 -9.89
CA ILE A 312 -17.33 18.44 -8.47
C ILE A 312 -16.07 18.59 -7.62
N ILE A 313 -14.97 17.93 -8.01
CA ILE A 313 -13.68 18.10 -7.35
C ILE A 313 -13.24 19.57 -7.33
N ALA A 314 -13.36 20.28 -8.46
CA ALA A 314 -13.03 21.70 -8.55
C ALA A 314 -13.84 22.55 -7.57
N LYS A 315 -15.16 22.30 -7.43
CA LYS A 315 -16.01 23.00 -6.47
C LYS A 315 -15.55 22.76 -5.02
N ILE A 316 -15.12 21.55 -4.68
CA ILE A 316 -14.60 21.24 -3.34
C ILE A 316 -13.25 21.93 -3.11
N ILE A 317 -12.36 21.94 -4.10
CA ILE A 317 -11.10 22.70 -4.05
C ILE A 317 -11.37 24.16 -3.78
N ASP A 318 -12.22 24.80 -4.59
CA ASP A 318 -12.57 26.22 -4.42
C ASP A 318 -13.19 26.51 -3.04
N LYS A 319 -14.08 25.64 -2.56
CA LYS A 319 -14.72 25.77 -1.24
C LYS A 319 -13.70 25.68 -0.10
N ILE A 320 -12.74 24.75 -0.18
CA ILE A 320 -11.66 24.61 0.80
C ILE A 320 -10.76 25.86 0.80
N VAL A 321 -10.46 26.44 -0.37
CA VAL A 321 -9.65 27.66 -0.44
C VAL A 321 -10.37 28.86 0.18
N LEU A 322 -11.67 29.01 -0.09
CA LEU A 322 -12.44 30.20 0.26
C LEU A 322 -13.00 30.21 1.70
N SER A 323 -13.31 29.05 2.28
CA SER A 323 -14.04 28.96 3.55
C SER A 323 -13.22 28.26 4.64
N GLU A 324 -12.81 29.01 5.65
CA GLU A 324 -12.17 28.49 6.85
C GLU A 324 -13.10 27.59 7.66
N ASP A 325 -14.36 28.03 7.85
CA ASP A 325 -15.36 27.24 8.57
C ASP A 325 -15.62 25.89 7.92
N PHE A 326 -15.60 25.85 6.58
CA PHE A 326 -15.75 24.59 5.87
C PHE A 326 -14.54 23.67 6.08
N ARG A 327 -13.33 24.21 6.05
CA ARG A 327 -12.10 23.45 6.33
C ARG A 327 -12.12 22.84 7.73
N GLU A 328 -12.49 23.68 8.73
CA GLU A 328 -12.54 23.20 10.11
C GLU A 328 -13.60 22.13 10.32
N THR A 329 -14.81 22.35 9.78
CA THR A 329 -15.90 21.37 9.86
C THR A 329 -15.51 20.04 9.20
N LEU A 330 -14.91 20.11 8.00
CA LEU A 330 -14.43 18.91 7.28
C LEU A 330 -13.37 18.18 8.09
N TYR A 331 -12.37 18.92 8.58
CA TYR A 331 -11.29 18.35 9.39
C TYR A 331 -11.82 17.64 10.64
N GLN A 332 -12.77 18.23 11.37
CA GLN A 332 -13.34 17.59 12.58
C GLN A 332 -14.04 16.27 12.24
N GLN A 333 -14.81 16.22 11.15
CA GLN A 333 -15.44 14.98 10.69
C GLN A 333 -14.42 13.92 10.30
N GLU A 334 -13.37 14.32 9.57
CA GLU A 334 -12.27 13.45 9.17
C GLU A 334 -11.48 12.95 10.38
N TYR A 335 -11.24 13.80 11.36
CA TYR A 335 -10.49 13.45 12.56
C TYR A 335 -11.20 12.38 13.41
N GLU A 336 -12.49 12.50 13.65
CA GLU A 336 -13.24 11.50 14.40
C GLU A 336 -13.23 10.13 13.69
N PHE A 337 -13.35 10.12 12.39
CA PHE A 337 -13.24 8.90 11.59
C PHE A 337 -11.83 8.30 11.65
N VAL A 338 -10.81 9.12 11.40
CA VAL A 338 -9.42 8.67 11.35
C VAL A 338 -8.95 8.14 12.70
N LYS A 339 -9.35 8.77 13.80
CA LYS A 339 -9.08 8.32 15.17
C LYS A 339 -9.52 6.87 15.40
N GLU A 340 -10.72 6.48 14.94
CA GLU A 340 -11.21 5.11 15.04
C GLU A 340 -10.46 4.13 14.13
N ILE A 341 -10.14 4.55 12.90
CA ILE A 341 -9.45 3.70 11.91
C ILE A 341 -7.98 3.47 12.29
N THR A 342 -7.33 4.46 12.89
CA THR A 342 -5.88 4.43 13.13
C THR A 342 -5.47 4.03 14.54
N ASP A 343 -6.44 3.67 15.40
CA ASP A 343 -6.13 3.24 16.77
C ASP A 343 -5.09 2.10 16.76
N PRO A 344 -3.84 2.37 17.16
CA PRO A 344 -2.78 1.39 17.02
C PRO A 344 -2.88 0.28 18.08
N ILE A 345 -3.50 0.58 19.22
CA ILE A 345 -3.67 -0.39 20.32
C ILE A 345 -4.73 -1.42 19.92
N LYS A 346 -5.91 -0.97 19.52
CA LYS A 346 -6.98 -1.87 19.03
C LYS A 346 -6.51 -2.68 17.81
N THR A 347 -5.73 -2.06 16.92
CA THR A 347 -5.12 -2.76 15.78
C THR A 347 -4.18 -3.88 16.25
N ALA A 348 -3.31 -3.59 17.22
CA ALA A 348 -2.35 -4.56 17.73
C ALA A 348 -3.04 -5.71 18.49
N GLU A 349 -4.06 -5.43 19.30
CA GLU A 349 -4.85 -6.44 20.01
C GLU A 349 -5.57 -7.38 19.04
N TRP A 350 -6.10 -6.85 17.95
CA TRP A 350 -6.72 -7.67 16.91
C TRP A 350 -5.69 -8.62 16.25
N TRP A 351 -4.50 -8.11 15.90
CA TRP A 351 -3.44 -8.93 15.33
C TRP A 351 -2.91 -9.98 16.31
N ASP A 352 -2.67 -9.60 17.56
CA ASP A 352 -2.24 -10.55 18.61
C ASP A 352 -3.25 -11.69 18.76
N SER A 353 -4.55 -11.39 18.76
CA SER A 353 -5.63 -12.39 18.84
C SER A 353 -5.65 -13.31 17.62
N LEU A 354 -5.45 -12.74 16.41
CA LEU A 354 -5.38 -13.53 15.18
C LEU A 354 -4.17 -14.46 15.16
N PHE A 355 -3.01 -14.01 15.63
CA PHE A 355 -1.81 -14.84 15.72
C PHE A 355 -2.03 -16.00 16.70
N GLU A 356 -2.59 -15.75 17.88
CA GLU A 356 -2.95 -16.80 18.87
C GLU A 356 -3.90 -17.84 18.27
N GLU A 357 -4.97 -17.40 17.61
CA GLU A 357 -5.94 -18.29 16.97
C GLU A 357 -5.30 -19.11 15.84
N SER A 358 -4.47 -18.47 15.01
CA SER A 358 -3.79 -19.13 13.90
C SER A 358 -2.86 -20.24 14.37
N ILE A 359 -2.08 -20.00 15.43
CA ILE A 359 -1.20 -21.02 16.01
C ILE A 359 -2.01 -22.15 16.61
N ARG A 360 -3.07 -21.84 17.36
CA ARG A 360 -3.95 -22.85 17.97
C ARG A 360 -4.57 -23.76 16.92
N LYS A 361 -5.00 -23.20 15.78
CA LYS A 361 -5.72 -23.92 14.73
C LYS A 361 -4.83 -24.67 13.76
N PHE A 362 -3.68 -24.11 13.42
CA PHE A 362 -2.82 -24.62 12.34
C PHE A 362 -1.44 -25.10 12.80
N GLY A 363 -1.11 -24.90 14.09
CA GLY A 363 0.21 -25.22 14.65
C GLY A 363 1.30 -24.21 14.28
N SER A 364 2.54 -24.51 14.64
CA SER A 364 3.69 -23.65 14.41
C SER A 364 4.08 -23.56 12.92
N ILE A 365 4.99 -22.63 12.62
CA ILE A 365 5.48 -22.29 11.28
C ILE A 365 5.97 -23.48 10.44
N ASN A 366 6.48 -24.50 11.11
CA ASN A 366 7.08 -25.64 10.44
C ASN A 366 6.03 -26.71 10.14
N ARG A 367 5.58 -26.78 8.88
CA ARG A 367 4.80 -27.91 8.42
C ARG A 367 5.69 -29.15 8.36
N LYS A 368 5.15 -30.30 8.74
CA LYS A 368 5.78 -31.59 8.46
C LYS A 368 5.59 -31.94 6.96
N SER A 369 6.19 -31.15 6.07
CA SER A 369 6.19 -31.51 4.66
C SER A 369 7.43 -32.36 4.34
N SER A 370 7.30 -33.25 3.36
CA SER A 370 8.45 -34.02 2.92
C SER A 370 9.46 -33.10 2.22
N THR A 371 10.75 -33.32 2.48
CA THR A 371 11.86 -32.65 1.77
C THR A 371 11.71 -32.74 0.24
N ILE A 372 11.11 -33.81 -0.26
CA ILE A 372 10.81 -34.05 -1.68
C ILE A 372 9.79 -33.02 -2.18
N SER A 373 8.73 -32.74 -1.41
CA SER A 373 7.72 -31.72 -1.78
C SER A 373 8.33 -30.33 -1.92
N VAL A 374 9.20 -29.92 -1.02
CA VAL A 374 9.89 -28.62 -1.05
C VAL A 374 10.81 -28.53 -2.27
N LYS A 375 11.62 -29.56 -2.52
CA LYS A 375 12.50 -29.63 -3.70
C LYS A 375 11.71 -29.57 -5.00
N PHE A 376 10.56 -30.25 -5.07
CA PHE A 376 9.69 -30.24 -6.23
C PHE A 376 9.07 -28.84 -6.48
N ARG A 377 8.64 -28.12 -5.44
CA ARG A 377 8.16 -26.73 -5.56
C ARG A 377 9.24 -25.81 -6.12
N MET A 378 10.47 -25.94 -5.60
CA MET A 378 11.59 -25.16 -6.09
C MET A 378 11.92 -25.47 -7.55
N LEU A 379 11.90 -26.76 -7.94
CA LEU A 379 12.10 -27.17 -9.33
C LEU A 379 11.02 -26.59 -10.26
N LEU A 380 9.76 -26.67 -9.89
CA LEU A 380 8.65 -26.07 -10.66
C LEU A 380 8.81 -24.55 -10.81
N PHE A 381 9.22 -23.86 -9.74
CA PHE A 381 9.50 -22.44 -9.78
C PHE A 381 10.63 -22.11 -10.76
N LEU A 382 11.72 -22.86 -10.72
CA LEU A 382 12.88 -22.67 -11.62
C LEU A 382 12.52 -22.94 -13.08
N ILE A 383 11.74 -23.98 -13.35
CA ILE A 383 11.29 -24.31 -14.72
C ILE A 383 10.39 -23.19 -15.25
N ALA A 384 9.43 -22.74 -14.46
CA ALA A 384 8.53 -21.64 -14.82
C ALA A 384 9.30 -20.37 -15.17
N ASN A 385 10.24 -19.95 -14.30
CA ASN A 385 11.07 -18.77 -14.53
C ASN A 385 12.05 -18.93 -15.71
N ARG A 386 12.63 -20.10 -15.93
CA ARG A 386 13.57 -20.34 -17.04
C ARG A 386 12.88 -20.24 -18.41
N LEU A 387 11.65 -20.71 -18.51
CA LEU A 387 10.81 -20.55 -19.70
C LEU A 387 10.47 -19.07 -19.95
N TYR A 388 10.23 -18.32 -18.89
CA TYR A 388 10.00 -16.89 -18.95
C TYR A 388 11.26 -16.11 -19.38
N TYR A 389 12.44 -16.39 -18.80
CA TYR A 389 13.71 -15.78 -19.16
C TYR A 389 14.13 -16.02 -20.62
N LYS A 390 13.87 -17.22 -21.17
CA LYS A 390 14.12 -17.49 -22.59
C LYS A 390 13.25 -16.63 -23.51
N LYS A 391 12.05 -16.29 -23.10
CA LYS A 391 11.13 -15.43 -23.85
C LYS A 391 11.50 -13.95 -23.74
N ILE A 392 11.96 -13.51 -22.56
CA ILE A 392 12.42 -12.12 -22.31
C ILE A 392 13.79 -11.85 -22.95
N LYS A 393 14.73 -12.80 -22.95
CA LYS A 393 16.03 -12.62 -23.64
C LYS A 393 15.87 -12.29 -25.13
N LYS A 394 14.76 -12.66 -25.75
CA LYS A 394 14.39 -12.25 -27.12
C LYS A 394 13.78 -10.84 -27.20
N LEU A 395 13.42 -10.21 -26.07
CA LEU A 395 12.72 -8.92 -25.99
C LEU A 395 13.53 -7.84 -25.26
N ILE A 396 14.63 -8.20 -24.61
CA ILE A 396 15.49 -7.23 -23.94
C ILE A 396 16.51 -6.70 -24.97
N ILE A 397 16.18 -5.59 -25.59
CA ILE A 397 17.18 -4.62 -26.03
C ILE A 397 17.88 -4.13 -24.75
N PRO A 398 19.23 -4.21 -24.67
CA PRO A 398 19.94 -3.74 -23.48
C PRO A 398 19.63 -2.26 -23.27
N TYR A 399 19.07 -1.95 -22.11
CA TYR A 399 18.94 -0.57 -21.64
C TYR A 399 20.37 -0.04 -21.48
N LYS A 400 20.86 0.68 -22.46
CA LYS A 400 22.08 1.47 -22.32
C LYS A 400 21.80 2.53 -21.27
N HIS A 401 22.46 2.44 -20.14
CA HIS A 401 22.62 3.57 -19.26
C HIS A 401 23.37 4.65 -20.03
N ASP A 402 22.69 5.66 -20.49
CA ASP A 402 23.33 6.91 -20.83
C ASP A 402 23.77 7.58 -19.53
N LYS A 403 25.05 7.90 -19.51
CA LYS A 403 25.81 8.46 -18.39
C LYS A 403 25.25 9.80 -17.92
#